data_c89f370aa543b936b034aa3909925ae7
#
_entry.id   c89f370aa543b936b034aa3909925ae7
#
_cell.length_a   1.000
_cell.length_b   1.000
_cell.length_c   1.000
_cell.angle_alpha   90.00
_cell.angle_beta   90.00
_cell.angle_gamma   90.00
#
_symmetry.space_group_name_H-M   'P 1'
#
loop_
_entity.id
_entity.type
_entity.pdbx_description
1 polymer ?
#
loop_
_entity_poly.entity_id
_entity_poly.type
_entity_poly.pdbx_seq_one_letter_code
_entity_poly.pdbx_strand_id
1 'polypeptide(L)'
;YPKGKVSKIQESQFTTLGQNITALEVDGVFDDCQALVKSAFMDEELNKHMKLTSANSINVARFLPQAFYYFNAYARMKEKGLADKLVICVPSGNFGNITAGLFGHEMGLPIHRFIAANNANDIFYEYLQTGKYNPQPSKQTIANAMDVGDPSNFARIYDLYKGNHDAIAAYIGGATYKDEQIAETMKQCYNETKYVLDPHGACGYRALKEQLKPGEVGVFLETAHPAKFKEKVDSILDSDIEIPARLAEFMKGEKKSIQMTKDFASFKNYLMNE
;
A
#
# COMPACT_ATOMS: atom_id res chain seq x y z
N TYR A 1 14.74 1.56 -4.25
CA TYR A 1 13.51 2.08 -4.87
C TYR A 1 13.62 2.05 -6.39
N PRO A 2 12.49 1.95 -7.12
CA PRO A 2 12.52 1.91 -8.58
C PRO A 2 12.79 3.32 -9.14
N LYS A 3 13.75 3.41 -10.08
CA LYS A 3 14.19 4.66 -10.72
C LYS A 3 13.06 5.35 -11.48
N GLY A 4 12.81 6.62 -11.15
CA GLY A 4 11.81 7.43 -11.85
C GLY A 4 10.35 7.00 -11.66
N LYS A 5 10.06 6.09 -10.71
CA LYS A 5 8.70 5.59 -10.44
C LYS A 5 8.09 6.13 -9.14
N VAL A 6 8.81 6.93 -8.40
CA VAL A 6 8.35 7.62 -7.19
C VAL A 6 8.31 9.12 -7.43
N SER A 7 7.45 9.86 -6.72
CA SER A 7 7.43 11.33 -6.80
C SER A 7 8.72 11.91 -6.22
N LYS A 8 9.10 13.12 -6.62
CA LYS A 8 10.27 13.83 -6.06
C LYS A 8 10.17 13.96 -4.54
N ILE A 9 8.98 14.21 -4.03
CA ILE A 9 8.73 14.33 -2.60
C ILE A 9 8.91 12.99 -1.88
N GLN A 10 8.40 11.89 -2.46
CA GLN A 10 8.65 10.55 -1.91
C GLN A 10 10.15 10.23 -1.94
N GLU A 11 10.83 10.51 -3.04
CA GLU A 11 12.25 10.25 -3.21
C GLU A 11 13.08 10.99 -2.14
N SER A 12 12.79 12.25 -1.87
CA SER A 12 13.52 13.04 -0.88
C SER A 12 13.44 12.45 0.53
N GLN A 13 12.34 11.76 0.88
CA GLN A 13 12.15 11.20 2.22
C GLN A 13 13.16 10.09 2.58
N PHE A 14 13.81 9.46 1.62
CA PHE A 14 14.79 8.40 1.87
C PHE A 14 16.16 8.63 1.22
N THR A 15 16.28 9.56 0.27
CA THR A 15 17.57 9.85 -0.38
C THR A 15 18.35 10.97 0.28
N THR A 16 17.75 11.72 1.21
CA THR A 16 18.39 12.87 1.89
C THR A 16 18.78 12.57 3.34
N LEU A 17 18.54 11.36 3.83
CA LEU A 17 18.78 10.99 5.23
C LEU A 17 20.27 10.85 5.55
N GLY A 18 21.04 10.18 4.71
CA GLY A 18 22.46 9.92 4.96
C GLY A 18 22.72 9.06 6.20
N GLN A 19 23.91 9.22 6.82
CA GLN A 19 24.35 8.42 7.96
C GLN A 19 24.34 6.92 7.65
N ASN A 20 23.56 6.12 8.36
CA ASN A 20 23.41 4.69 8.18
C ASN A 20 22.30 4.32 7.17
N ILE A 21 21.79 5.29 6.42
CA ILE A 21 20.75 5.07 5.39
C ILE A 21 21.36 5.26 4.01
N THR A 22 21.38 4.21 3.22
CA THR A 22 21.79 4.23 1.82
C THR A 22 20.60 3.94 0.91
N ALA A 23 20.35 4.83 -0.03
CA ALA A 23 19.28 4.66 -1.02
C ALA A 23 19.84 4.02 -2.28
N LEU A 24 19.31 2.85 -2.67
CA LEU A 24 19.64 2.18 -3.92
C LEU A 24 18.58 2.50 -4.97
N GLU A 25 18.97 3.12 -6.07
CA GLU A 25 18.10 3.49 -7.19
C GLU A 25 18.16 2.40 -8.26
N VAL A 26 17.16 1.52 -8.25
CA VAL A 26 17.13 0.31 -9.09
C VAL A 26 16.52 0.63 -10.45
N ASP A 27 17.21 0.23 -11.52
CA ASP A 27 16.68 0.31 -12.88
C ASP A 27 15.67 -0.81 -13.13
N GLY A 28 14.42 -0.58 -12.68
CA GLY A 28 13.35 -1.57 -12.71
C GLY A 28 12.03 -1.00 -12.17
N VAL A 29 11.17 -1.90 -11.74
CA VAL A 29 9.89 -1.61 -11.09
C VAL A 29 9.90 -2.06 -9.62
N PHE A 30 8.83 -1.76 -8.87
CA PHE A 30 8.74 -2.14 -7.46
C PHE A 30 8.88 -3.66 -7.23
N ASP A 31 8.30 -4.46 -8.10
CA ASP A 31 8.40 -5.93 -8.01
C ASP A 31 9.85 -6.42 -8.21
N ASP A 32 10.66 -5.76 -9.06
CA ASP A 32 12.09 -6.05 -9.18
C ASP A 32 12.84 -5.75 -7.88
N CYS A 33 12.54 -4.62 -7.24
CA CYS A 33 13.12 -4.28 -5.93
C CYS A 33 12.74 -5.31 -4.86
N GLN A 34 11.49 -5.79 -4.84
CA GLN A 34 11.07 -6.85 -3.94
C GLN A 34 11.76 -8.19 -4.23
N ALA A 35 11.95 -8.52 -5.50
CA ALA A 35 12.65 -9.75 -5.91
C ALA A 35 14.09 -9.76 -5.41
N LEU A 36 14.82 -8.64 -5.51
CA LEU A 36 16.17 -8.51 -4.95
C LEU A 36 16.19 -8.79 -3.44
N VAL A 37 15.27 -8.20 -2.69
CA VAL A 37 15.18 -8.40 -1.23
C VAL A 37 14.83 -9.86 -0.89
N LYS A 38 13.84 -10.44 -1.57
CA LYS A 38 13.46 -11.86 -1.37
C LYS A 38 14.64 -12.80 -1.66
N SER A 39 15.38 -12.54 -2.75
CA SER A 39 16.57 -13.33 -3.12
C SER A 39 17.67 -13.22 -2.06
N ALA A 40 17.89 -12.02 -1.49
CA ALA A 40 18.86 -11.85 -0.42
C ALA A 40 18.50 -12.65 0.85
N PHE A 41 17.21 -12.71 1.22
CA PHE A 41 16.77 -13.53 2.35
C PHE A 41 16.99 -15.04 2.12
N MET A 42 16.98 -15.49 0.88
CA MET A 42 17.20 -16.91 0.52
C MET A 42 18.67 -17.25 0.29
N ASP A 43 19.55 -16.27 0.20
CA ASP A 43 20.97 -16.46 -0.06
C ASP A 43 21.73 -16.86 1.21
N GLU A 44 22.24 -18.08 1.26
CA GLU A 44 22.93 -18.62 2.44
C GLU A 44 24.23 -17.88 2.77
N GLU A 45 24.95 -17.38 1.77
CA GLU A 45 26.21 -16.68 1.99
C GLU A 45 25.96 -15.31 2.63
N LEU A 46 24.99 -14.54 2.11
CA LEU A 46 24.57 -13.29 2.74
C LEU A 46 24.07 -13.49 4.16
N ASN A 47 23.26 -14.51 4.40
CA ASN A 47 22.75 -14.79 5.76
C ASN A 47 23.81 -15.22 6.76
N LYS A 48 24.96 -15.76 6.29
CA LYS A 48 26.14 -16.01 7.12
C LYS A 48 26.96 -14.75 7.36
N HIS A 49 27.00 -13.85 6.36
CA HIS A 49 27.78 -12.61 6.42
C HIS A 49 27.09 -11.55 7.30
N MET A 50 25.78 -11.36 7.16
CA MET A 50 25.03 -10.32 7.87
C MET A 50 23.64 -10.77 8.30
N LYS A 51 23.07 -10.11 9.32
CA LYS A 51 21.67 -10.32 9.71
C LYS A 51 20.75 -9.44 8.87
N LEU A 52 20.06 -10.08 7.93
CA LEU A 52 19.08 -9.39 7.09
C LEU A 52 17.73 -9.27 7.79
N THR A 53 17.10 -8.12 7.65
CA THR A 53 15.70 -7.88 8.01
C THR A 53 15.05 -6.97 6.99
N SER A 54 13.72 -6.86 7.03
CA SER A 54 12.99 -5.98 6.12
C SER A 54 12.06 -5.06 6.90
N ALA A 55 12.04 -3.79 6.52
CA ALA A 55 11.06 -2.81 7.00
C ALA A 55 9.79 -2.77 6.12
N ASN A 56 9.61 -3.73 5.22
CA ASN A 56 8.44 -3.85 4.35
C ASN A 56 7.45 -4.90 4.90
N SER A 57 6.24 -4.95 4.35
CA SER A 57 5.15 -5.86 4.72
C SER A 57 5.43 -7.34 4.46
N ILE A 58 6.53 -7.70 3.80
CA ILE A 58 7.03 -9.08 3.74
C ILE A 58 7.49 -9.58 5.12
N ASN A 59 7.87 -8.68 6.03
CA ASN A 59 8.22 -9.01 7.41
C ASN A 59 6.97 -8.92 8.31
N VAL A 60 6.67 -10.00 9.04
CA VAL A 60 5.53 -10.06 9.97
C VAL A 60 5.56 -8.94 11.01
N ALA A 61 6.74 -8.58 11.51
CA ALA A 61 6.92 -7.50 12.48
C ALA A 61 6.58 -6.11 11.92
N ARG A 62 6.42 -5.98 10.60
CA ARG A 62 6.03 -4.73 9.94
C ARG A 62 4.54 -4.70 9.58
N PHE A 63 3.97 -5.80 9.14
CA PHE A 63 2.54 -5.78 8.78
C PHE A 63 1.63 -6.02 10.00
N LEU A 64 1.97 -6.91 10.91
CA LEU A 64 1.11 -7.26 12.04
C LEU A 64 0.78 -6.07 12.95
N PRO A 65 1.70 -5.16 13.31
CA PRO A 65 1.37 -3.97 14.08
C PRO A 65 0.35 -3.04 13.39
N GLN A 66 0.17 -3.13 12.07
CA GLN A 66 -0.88 -2.39 11.37
C GLN A 66 -2.28 -2.84 11.80
N ALA A 67 -2.42 -4.01 12.42
CA ALA A 67 -3.69 -4.44 13.02
C ALA A 67 -4.22 -3.42 14.04
N PHE A 68 -3.33 -2.69 14.74
CA PHE A 68 -3.74 -1.67 15.72
C PHE A 68 -4.54 -0.52 15.10
N TYR A 69 -4.38 -0.22 13.82
CA TYR A 69 -5.24 0.76 13.13
C TYR A 69 -6.70 0.33 13.16
N TYR A 70 -6.96 -0.95 12.97
CA TYR A 70 -8.31 -1.53 12.97
C TYR A 70 -8.90 -1.58 14.38
N PHE A 71 -8.11 -1.97 15.38
CA PHE A 71 -8.53 -1.92 16.79
C PHE A 71 -8.87 -0.48 17.22
N ASN A 72 -8.04 0.50 16.85
CA ASN A 72 -8.30 1.90 17.15
C ASN A 72 -9.54 2.42 16.41
N ALA A 73 -9.69 2.12 15.12
CA ALA A 73 -10.87 2.50 14.35
C ALA A 73 -12.15 1.91 14.98
N TYR A 74 -12.14 0.60 15.29
CA TYR A 74 -13.25 -0.05 15.94
C TYR A 74 -13.59 0.59 17.30
N ALA A 75 -12.59 0.86 18.15
CA ALA A 75 -12.80 1.49 19.44
C ALA A 75 -13.47 2.85 19.31
N ARG A 76 -12.99 3.69 18.37
CA ARG A 76 -13.58 5.00 18.08
C ARG A 76 -15.01 4.91 17.55
N MET A 77 -15.30 3.93 16.71
CA MET A 77 -16.65 3.70 16.20
C MET A 77 -17.57 3.17 17.31
N LYS A 78 -17.06 2.32 18.20
CA LYS A 78 -17.80 1.83 19.38
C LYS A 78 -18.15 2.94 20.34
N GLU A 79 -17.22 3.85 20.64
CA GLU A 79 -17.48 5.05 21.47
C GLU A 79 -18.62 5.92 20.91
N LYS A 80 -18.78 5.95 19.58
CA LYS A 80 -19.85 6.68 18.88
C LYS A 80 -21.15 5.88 18.74
N GLY A 81 -21.21 4.63 19.19
CA GLY A 81 -22.34 3.72 18.94
C GLY A 81 -22.51 3.29 17.49
N LEU A 82 -21.44 3.34 16.70
CA LEU A 82 -21.43 3.08 15.25
C LEU A 82 -20.61 1.83 14.86
N ALA A 83 -20.29 0.96 15.82
CA ALA A 83 -19.46 -0.23 15.54
C ALA A 83 -20.28 -1.45 15.06
N ASP A 84 -21.59 -1.38 15.09
CA ASP A 84 -22.43 -2.45 14.57
C ASP A 84 -22.33 -2.50 13.03
N LYS A 85 -22.11 -3.69 12.48
CA LYS A 85 -21.89 -3.91 11.05
C LYS A 85 -20.82 -2.99 10.43
N LEU A 86 -19.69 -2.83 11.12
CA LEU A 86 -18.58 -2.02 10.65
C LEU A 86 -17.90 -2.64 9.42
N VAL A 87 -17.85 -1.90 8.33
CA VAL A 87 -17.16 -2.24 7.08
C VAL A 87 -15.89 -1.41 6.97
N ILE A 88 -14.76 -2.05 6.73
CA ILE A 88 -13.50 -1.33 6.53
C ILE A 88 -13.01 -1.51 5.10
N CYS A 89 -12.84 -0.39 4.40
CA CYS A 89 -12.29 -0.34 3.05
C CYS A 89 -10.81 0.06 3.07
N VAL A 90 -9.99 -0.73 2.38
CA VAL A 90 -8.53 -0.60 2.43
C VAL A 90 -7.99 -0.43 1.01
N PRO A 91 -7.34 0.71 0.70
CA PRO A 91 -6.52 0.83 -0.50
C PRO A 91 -5.42 -0.22 -0.47
N SER A 92 -5.37 -1.09 -1.47
CA SER A 92 -4.58 -2.32 -1.41
C SER A 92 -3.70 -2.50 -2.65
N GLY A 93 -2.39 -2.40 -2.46
CA GLY A 93 -1.36 -2.77 -3.45
C GLY A 93 -0.71 -4.10 -3.07
N ASN A 94 0.21 -4.09 -2.10
CA ASN A 94 0.88 -5.31 -1.60
C ASN A 94 0.08 -6.07 -0.53
N PHE A 95 -1.13 -5.63 -0.18
CA PHE A 95 -2.08 -6.24 0.74
C PHE A 95 -1.61 -6.40 2.20
N GLY A 96 -0.50 -5.80 2.61
CA GLY A 96 -0.01 -5.86 3.99
C GLY A 96 -1.00 -5.27 4.99
N ASN A 97 -1.58 -4.12 4.68
CA ASN A 97 -2.52 -3.41 5.55
C ASN A 97 -3.80 -4.24 5.77
N ILE A 98 -4.50 -4.63 4.69
CA ILE A 98 -5.74 -5.42 4.84
C ILE A 98 -5.48 -6.78 5.49
N THR A 99 -4.35 -7.43 5.20
CA THR A 99 -3.95 -8.68 5.87
C THR A 99 -3.84 -8.49 7.39
N ALA A 100 -3.28 -7.36 7.84
CA ALA A 100 -3.23 -7.05 9.27
C ALA A 100 -4.64 -6.88 9.88
N GLY A 101 -5.57 -6.28 9.14
CA GLY A 101 -6.98 -6.19 9.52
C GLY A 101 -7.64 -7.55 9.65
N LEU A 102 -7.37 -8.46 8.70
CA LEU A 102 -7.87 -9.83 8.74
C LEU A 102 -7.32 -10.62 9.94
N PHE A 103 -6.02 -10.45 10.25
CA PHE A 103 -5.46 -11.01 11.49
C PHE A 103 -6.13 -10.43 12.73
N GLY A 104 -6.42 -9.11 12.76
CA GLY A 104 -7.19 -8.49 13.83
C GLY A 104 -8.58 -9.11 13.99
N HIS A 105 -9.24 -9.41 12.87
CA HIS A 105 -10.54 -10.10 12.88
C HIS A 105 -10.43 -11.51 13.47
N GLU A 106 -9.45 -12.30 13.04
CA GLU A 106 -9.20 -13.65 13.58
C GLU A 106 -8.82 -13.64 15.08
N MET A 107 -8.23 -12.55 15.56
CA MET A 107 -8.00 -12.32 16.99
C MET A 107 -9.28 -11.91 17.75
N GLY A 108 -10.43 -11.82 17.09
CA GLY A 108 -11.73 -11.52 17.69
C GLY A 108 -12.22 -10.08 17.51
N LEU A 109 -11.57 -9.23 16.70
CA LEU A 109 -12.08 -7.90 16.38
C LEU A 109 -13.31 -8.03 15.48
N PRO A 110 -14.51 -7.57 15.91
CA PRO A 110 -15.76 -7.83 15.22
C PRO A 110 -15.97 -6.85 14.04
N ILE A 111 -15.18 -6.97 13.01
CA ILE A 111 -15.38 -6.30 11.74
C ILE A 111 -16.38 -7.11 10.92
N HIS A 112 -17.40 -6.45 10.38
CA HIS A 112 -18.45 -7.11 9.63
C HIS A 112 -17.95 -7.68 8.29
N ARG A 113 -17.21 -6.90 7.53
CA ARG A 113 -16.51 -7.30 6.28
C ARG A 113 -15.47 -6.28 5.89
N PHE A 114 -14.60 -6.67 4.97
CA PHE A 114 -13.61 -5.79 4.36
C PHE A 114 -13.95 -5.49 2.89
N ILE A 115 -13.38 -4.40 2.37
CA ILE A 115 -13.32 -4.10 0.94
C ILE A 115 -11.87 -3.82 0.58
N ALA A 116 -11.31 -4.56 -0.36
CA ALA A 116 -10.02 -4.28 -0.95
C ALA A 116 -10.21 -3.39 -2.18
N ALA A 117 -9.72 -2.15 -2.13
CA ALA A 117 -9.79 -1.22 -3.25
C ALA A 117 -8.45 -1.19 -3.99
N ASN A 118 -8.46 -1.54 -5.27
CA ASN A 118 -7.31 -1.57 -6.16
C ASN A 118 -7.32 -0.38 -7.13
N ASN A 119 -6.16 -0.03 -7.65
CA ASN A 119 -6.03 0.72 -8.89
C ASN A 119 -6.11 -0.26 -10.10
N ALA A 120 -5.60 0.13 -11.26
CA ALA A 120 -5.58 -0.74 -12.46
C ALA A 120 -4.69 -2.00 -12.33
N ASN A 121 -4.01 -2.17 -11.18
CA ASN A 121 -3.32 -3.41 -10.79
C ASN A 121 -4.27 -4.24 -9.93
N ASP A 122 -5.14 -4.97 -10.56
CA ASP A 122 -6.36 -5.53 -10.00
C ASP A 122 -6.33 -7.07 -9.87
N ILE A 123 -5.15 -7.65 -9.72
CA ILE A 123 -4.91 -9.10 -9.62
C ILE A 123 -5.79 -9.76 -8.55
N PHE A 124 -5.93 -9.11 -7.38
CA PHE A 124 -6.76 -9.65 -6.32
C PHE A 124 -8.26 -9.51 -6.62
N TYR A 125 -8.67 -8.41 -7.26
CA TYR A 125 -10.06 -8.25 -7.71
C TYR A 125 -10.43 -9.35 -8.72
N GLU A 126 -9.57 -9.62 -9.71
CA GLU A 126 -9.75 -10.72 -10.66
C GLU A 126 -9.82 -12.09 -9.95
N TYR A 127 -8.94 -12.30 -8.94
CA TYR A 127 -8.98 -13.50 -8.12
C TYR A 127 -10.34 -13.67 -7.40
N LEU A 128 -10.89 -12.61 -6.81
CA LEU A 128 -12.20 -12.67 -6.16
C LEU A 128 -13.31 -13.07 -7.13
N GLN A 129 -13.23 -12.66 -8.41
CA GLN A 129 -14.23 -12.99 -9.44
C GLN A 129 -14.06 -14.40 -10.01
N THR A 130 -12.84 -14.90 -10.10
CA THR A 130 -12.52 -16.10 -10.91
C THR A 130 -11.99 -17.29 -10.10
N GLY A 131 -11.55 -17.07 -8.88
CA GLY A 131 -10.80 -18.04 -8.07
C GLY A 131 -9.39 -18.33 -8.58
N LYS A 132 -8.91 -17.62 -9.61
CA LYS A 132 -7.58 -17.83 -10.21
C LYS A 132 -6.68 -16.65 -9.90
N TYR A 133 -5.60 -16.93 -9.18
CA TYR A 133 -4.55 -15.95 -8.93
C TYR A 133 -3.55 -15.95 -10.08
N ASN A 134 -3.47 -14.83 -10.81
CA ASN A 134 -2.64 -14.71 -12.00
C ASN A 134 -1.83 -13.40 -11.97
N PRO A 135 -0.64 -13.39 -11.33
CA PRO A 135 0.24 -12.22 -11.31
C PRO A 135 0.54 -11.68 -12.72
N GLN A 136 0.57 -10.35 -12.84
CA GLN A 136 0.83 -9.63 -14.07
C GLN A 136 1.92 -8.57 -13.85
N PRO A 137 2.64 -8.13 -14.89
CA PRO A 137 3.49 -6.95 -14.78
C PRO A 137 2.71 -5.74 -14.28
N SER A 138 3.27 -5.01 -13.32
CA SER A 138 2.61 -3.83 -12.77
C SER A 138 2.42 -2.72 -13.81
N LYS A 139 1.25 -2.07 -13.76
CA LYS A 139 0.89 -0.91 -14.59
C LYS A 139 1.11 0.35 -13.76
N GLN A 140 1.71 1.37 -14.35
CA GLN A 140 1.93 2.65 -13.69
C GLN A 140 0.62 3.45 -13.62
N THR A 141 0.28 3.95 -12.41
CA THR A 141 -0.93 4.74 -12.14
C THR A 141 -0.64 5.98 -11.31
N ILE A 142 -1.64 6.84 -11.12
CA ILE A 142 -1.53 8.00 -10.21
C ILE A 142 -1.51 7.57 -8.74
N ALA A 143 -2.02 6.38 -8.40
CA ALA A 143 -1.96 5.77 -7.08
C ALA A 143 -0.76 4.80 -6.99
N ASN A 144 0.44 5.31 -7.24
CA ASN A 144 1.64 4.54 -7.56
C ASN A 144 2.14 3.58 -6.46
N ALA A 145 1.81 3.82 -5.20
CA ALA A 145 2.16 2.90 -4.12
C ALA A 145 1.32 1.59 -4.14
N MET A 146 0.30 1.53 -4.99
CA MET A 146 -0.49 0.34 -5.27
C MET A 146 -0.14 -0.30 -6.63
N ASP A 147 0.91 0.16 -7.33
CA ASP A 147 1.38 -0.42 -8.59
C ASP A 147 2.15 -1.72 -8.31
N VAL A 148 1.42 -2.75 -7.97
CA VAL A 148 1.94 -4.07 -7.57
C VAL A 148 1.25 -5.14 -8.42
N GLY A 149 2.03 -5.85 -9.22
CA GLY A 149 1.56 -6.91 -10.11
C GLY A 149 1.55 -8.31 -9.47
N ASP A 150 2.27 -8.49 -8.35
CA ASP A 150 2.31 -9.73 -7.57
C ASP A 150 2.29 -9.42 -6.06
N PRO A 151 1.10 -9.21 -5.48
CA PRO A 151 0.95 -8.89 -4.06
C PRO A 151 1.52 -9.96 -3.12
N SER A 152 2.64 -9.67 -2.47
CA SER A 152 3.35 -10.64 -1.59
C SER A 152 2.48 -11.16 -0.43
N ASN A 153 1.53 -10.36 0.04
CA ASN A 153 0.67 -10.74 1.16
C ASN A 153 -0.55 -11.57 0.73
N PHE A 154 -0.75 -11.78 -0.57
CA PHE A 154 -1.79 -12.70 -1.04
C PHE A 154 -1.61 -14.11 -0.45
N ALA A 155 -0.37 -14.60 -0.41
CA ALA A 155 -0.07 -15.90 0.18
C ALA A 155 -0.53 -16.03 1.65
N ARG A 156 -0.46 -14.94 2.43
CA ARG A 156 -0.94 -14.92 3.82
C ARG A 156 -2.46 -14.94 3.91
N ILE A 157 -3.15 -14.20 3.05
CA ILE A 157 -4.62 -14.24 2.96
C ILE A 157 -5.07 -15.64 2.55
N TYR A 158 -4.42 -16.21 1.54
CA TYR A 158 -4.73 -17.55 1.05
C TYR A 158 -4.54 -18.62 2.13
N ASP A 159 -3.43 -18.56 2.88
CA ASP A 159 -3.15 -19.47 4.00
C ASP A 159 -4.14 -19.30 5.16
N LEU A 160 -4.45 -18.05 5.54
CA LEU A 160 -5.41 -17.72 6.60
C LEU A 160 -6.78 -18.36 6.36
N TYR A 161 -7.23 -18.38 5.13
CA TYR A 161 -8.50 -19.02 4.71
C TYR A 161 -8.31 -20.44 4.18
N LYS A 162 -7.13 -21.07 4.39
CA LYS A 162 -6.83 -22.44 3.97
C LYS A 162 -7.10 -22.71 2.48
N GLY A 163 -6.82 -21.72 1.64
CA GLY A 163 -7.04 -21.79 0.19
C GLY A 163 -8.52 -21.76 -0.24
N ASN A 164 -9.44 -21.49 0.65
CA ASN A 164 -10.86 -21.48 0.35
C ASN A 164 -11.26 -20.13 -0.27
N HIS A 165 -11.37 -20.09 -1.61
CA HIS A 165 -11.77 -18.91 -2.37
C HIS A 165 -13.13 -18.37 -1.93
N ASP A 166 -14.13 -19.24 -1.74
CA ASP A 166 -15.49 -18.80 -1.39
C ASP A 166 -15.54 -18.12 -0.02
N ALA A 167 -14.73 -18.59 0.93
CA ALA A 167 -14.61 -17.96 2.24
C ALA A 167 -13.95 -16.58 2.12
N ILE A 168 -12.90 -16.44 1.29
CA ILE A 168 -12.27 -15.14 1.00
C ILE A 168 -13.27 -14.18 0.36
N ALA A 169 -13.94 -14.61 -0.71
CA ALA A 169 -14.88 -13.78 -1.48
C ALA A 169 -16.15 -13.42 -0.69
N ALA A 170 -16.57 -14.27 0.25
CA ALA A 170 -17.71 -13.97 1.13
C ALA A 170 -17.41 -12.87 2.15
N TYR A 171 -16.14 -12.73 2.56
CA TYR A 171 -15.74 -11.78 3.61
C TYR A 171 -15.03 -10.53 3.09
N ILE A 172 -14.38 -10.62 1.94
CA ILE A 172 -13.64 -9.50 1.33
C ILE A 172 -14.29 -9.13 0.00
N GLY A 173 -14.90 -7.95 -0.06
CA GLY A 173 -15.30 -7.33 -1.31
C GLY A 173 -14.11 -6.76 -2.07
N GLY A 174 -14.22 -6.63 -3.38
CA GLY A 174 -13.19 -6.05 -4.23
C GLY A 174 -13.70 -4.88 -5.06
N ALA A 175 -12.83 -3.94 -5.39
CA ALA A 175 -13.07 -2.87 -6.34
C ALA A 175 -11.78 -2.55 -7.10
N THR A 176 -11.91 -2.06 -8.34
CA THR A 176 -10.79 -1.59 -9.16
C THR A 176 -11.15 -0.30 -9.88
N TYR A 177 -10.19 0.63 -9.96
CA TYR A 177 -10.41 1.96 -10.54
C TYR A 177 -9.25 2.37 -11.43
N LYS A 178 -9.60 2.98 -12.56
CA LYS A 178 -8.66 3.63 -13.47
C LYS A 178 -8.34 5.04 -12.99
N ASP A 179 -7.27 5.63 -13.50
CA ASP A 179 -6.78 6.96 -13.13
C ASP A 179 -7.86 8.05 -13.27
N GLU A 180 -8.68 7.99 -14.32
CA GLU A 180 -9.76 8.95 -14.54
C GLU A 180 -10.82 8.89 -13.43
N GLN A 181 -11.17 7.68 -13.01
CA GLN A 181 -12.15 7.45 -11.93
C GLN A 181 -11.60 7.90 -10.57
N ILE A 182 -10.31 7.68 -10.34
CA ILE A 182 -9.61 8.15 -9.13
C ILE A 182 -9.61 9.68 -9.08
N ALA A 183 -9.22 10.33 -10.18
CA ALA A 183 -9.19 11.80 -10.30
C ALA A 183 -10.58 12.42 -10.14
N GLU A 184 -11.60 11.83 -10.76
CA GLU A 184 -13.01 12.24 -10.60
C GLU A 184 -13.43 12.19 -9.14
N THR A 185 -13.11 11.08 -8.45
CA THR A 185 -13.44 10.87 -7.02
C THR A 185 -12.79 11.93 -6.14
N MET A 186 -11.51 12.25 -6.39
CA MET A 186 -10.78 13.29 -5.66
C MET A 186 -11.47 14.65 -5.82
N LYS A 187 -11.84 15.03 -7.06
CA LYS A 187 -12.56 16.28 -7.34
C LYS A 187 -13.91 16.34 -6.66
N GLN A 188 -14.69 15.26 -6.76
CA GLN A 188 -16.02 15.19 -6.16
C GLN A 188 -15.93 15.31 -4.64
N CYS A 189 -15.07 14.53 -3.98
CA CYS A 189 -14.88 14.60 -2.53
C CYS A 189 -14.47 16.01 -2.07
N TYR A 190 -13.50 16.63 -2.76
CA TYR A 190 -13.06 17.98 -2.42
C TYR A 190 -14.18 19.03 -2.59
N ASN A 191 -14.97 18.92 -3.66
CA ASN A 191 -16.08 19.84 -3.90
C ASN A 191 -17.16 19.72 -2.83
N GLU A 192 -17.50 18.48 -2.43
CA GLU A 192 -18.56 18.19 -1.46
C GLU A 192 -18.15 18.48 -0.03
N THR A 193 -16.90 18.16 0.36
CA THR A 193 -16.47 18.11 1.77
C THR A 193 -15.29 19.01 2.11
N LYS A 194 -14.59 19.53 1.11
CA LYS A 194 -13.30 20.23 1.23
C LYS A 194 -12.15 19.36 1.77
N TYR A 195 -12.37 18.05 1.88
CA TYR A 195 -11.33 17.10 2.25
C TYR A 195 -10.48 16.74 1.02
N VAL A 196 -9.15 16.84 1.17
CA VAL A 196 -8.20 16.49 0.12
C VAL A 196 -7.80 15.04 0.28
N LEU A 197 -8.32 14.18 -0.60
CA LEU A 197 -7.90 12.79 -0.68
C LEU A 197 -6.53 12.67 -1.38
N ASP A 198 -5.70 11.72 -0.93
CA ASP A 198 -4.64 11.22 -1.80
C ASP A 198 -5.21 10.21 -2.83
N PRO A 199 -4.50 9.92 -3.94
CA PRO A 199 -5.02 9.02 -4.97
C PRO A 199 -5.36 7.59 -4.48
N HIS A 200 -4.66 7.09 -3.45
CA HIS A 200 -4.92 5.77 -2.89
C HIS A 200 -6.18 5.78 -2.04
N GLY A 201 -6.30 6.78 -1.14
CA GLY A 201 -7.50 7.00 -0.34
C GLY A 201 -8.74 7.22 -1.20
N ALA A 202 -8.60 7.85 -2.37
CA ALA A 202 -9.70 8.01 -3.32
C ALA A 202 -10.27 6.68 -3.83
N CYS A 203 -9.42 5.67 -4.06
CA CYS A 203 -9.88 4.30 -4.37
C CYS A 203 -10.73 3.73 -3.24
N GLY A 204 -10.24 3.86 -1.98
CA GLY A 204 -10.95 3.37 -0.80
C GLY A 204 -12.28 4.10 -0.56
N TYR A 205 -12.27 5.43 -0.69
CA TYR A 205 -13.47 6.25 -0.52
C TYR A 205 -14.56 5.89 -1.54
N ARG A 206 -14.19 5.78 -2.82
CA ARG A 206 -15.12 5.39 -3.89
C ARG A 206 -15.69 3.99 -3.67
N ALA A 207 -14.84 3.01 -3.42
CA ALA A 207 -15.24 1.63 -3.19
C ALA A 207 -16.21 1.50 -2.01
N LEU A 208 -15.96 2.25 -0.93
CA LEU A 208 -16.83 2.28 0.22
C LEU A 208 -18.19 2.87 -0.13
N LYS A 209 -18.23 4.04 -0.81
CA LYS A 209 -19.50 4.68 -1.24
C LYS A 209 -20.34 3.76 -2.15
N GLU A 210 -19.69 3.03 -3.06
CA GLU A 210 -20.37 2.17 -4.02
C GLU A 210 -20.88 0.85 -3.41
N GLN A 211 -20.20 0.34 -2.35
CA GLN A 211 -20.49 -1.00 -1.83
C GLN A 211 -21.14 -1.02 -0.45
N LEU A 212 -21.26 0.13 0.22
CA LEU A 212 -21.89 0.18 1.54
C LEU A 212 -23.39 -0.12 1.42
N LYS A 213 -23.86 -1.06 2.23
CA LYS A 213 -25.27 -1.49 2.23
C LYS A 213 -26.07 -0.78 3.31
N PRO A 214 -27.41 -0.71 3.20
CA PRO A 214 -28.25 -0.15 4.24
C PRO A 214 -28.00 -0.80 5.60
N GLY A 215 -27.77 0.05 6.63
CA GLY A 215 -27.49 -0.38 7.99
C GLY A 215 -26.03 -0.75 8.26
N GLU A 216 -25.15 -0.70 7.27
CA GLU A 216 -23.71 -0.80 7.45
C GLU A 216 -23.10 0.58 7.76
N VAL A 217 -22.03 0.57 8.54
CA VAL A 217 -21.21 1.76 8.82
C VAL A 217 -19.83 1.55 8.23
N GLY A 218 -19.35 2.52 7.46
CA GLY A 218 -18.11 2.39 6.71
C GLY A 218 -16.97 3.24 7.25
N VAL A 219 -15.77 2.67 7.22
CA VAL A 219 -14.49 3.38 7.42
C VAL A 219 -13.58 3.02 6.25
N PHE A 220 -13.03 4.01 5.57
CA PHE A 220 -11.92 3.78 4.64
C PHE A 220 -10.60 4.25 5.25
N LEU A 221 -9.50 3.62 4.87
CA LEU A 221 -8.19 3.98 5.38
C LEU A 221 -7.50 4.97 4.44
N GLU A 222 -7.08 6.10 5.01
CA GLU A 222 -6.24 7.08 4.33
C GLU A 222 -4.78 6.76 4.69
N THR A 223 -4.02 6.28 3.71
CA THR A 223 -2.72 5.63 3.96
C THR A 223 -1.52 6.53 3.72
N ALA A 224 -1.72 7.72 3.14
CA ALA A 224 -0.68 8.70 2.87
C ALA A 224 -1.21 10.13 2.97
N HIS A 225 -0.32 11.08 3.25
CA HIS A 225 -0.66 12.49 3.15
C HIS A 225 -0.66 12.93 1.68
N PRO A 226 -1.69 13.65 1.19
CA PRO A 226 -1.79 14.06 -0.22
C PRO A 226 -0.58 14.86 -0.73
N ALA A 227 0.11 15.61 0.13
CA ALA A 227 1.32 16.33 -0.22
C ALA A 227 2.47 15.44 -0.74
N LYS A 228 2.48 14.13 -0.45
CA LYS A 228 3.45 13.20 -1.06
C LYS A 228 3.26 13.07 -2.58
N PHE A 229 2.07 13.36 -3.06
CA PHE A 229 1.65 13.28 -4.45
C PHE A 229 1.26 14.65 -5.00
N LYS A 230 1.82 15.73 -4.41
CA LYS A 230 1.43 17.11 -4.64
C LYS A 230 1.23 17.46 -6.12
N GLU A 231 2.18 17.13 -6.99
CA GLU A 231 2.08 17.45 -8.43
C GLU A 231 0.81 16.88 -9.07
N LYS A 232 0.41 15.64 -8.68
CA LYS A 232 -0.81 14.99 -9.16
C LYS A 232 -2.05 15.58 -8.52
N VAL A 233 -2.03 15.76 -7.20
CA VAL A 233 -3.16 16.31 -6.45
C VAL A 233 -3.48 17.74 -6.91
N ASP A 234 -2.48 18.59 -7.02
CA ASP A 234 -2.65 19.98 -7.51
C ASP A 234 -3.20 20.02 -8.93
N SER A 235 -2.66 19.19 -9.82
CA SER A 235 -3.15 19.09 -11.21
C SER A 235 -4.59 18.58 -11.30
N ILE A 236 -5.00 17.68 -10.39
CA ILE A 236 -6.37 17.15 -10.36
C ILE A 236 -7.33 18.18 -9.77
N LEU A 237 -6.96 18.83 -8.67
CA LEU A 237 -7.85 19.72 -7.92
C LEU A 237 -7.79 21.19 -8.38
N ASP A 238 -6.90 21.51 -9.32
CA ASP A 238 -6.57 22.89 -9.69
C ASP A 238 -6.28 23.76 -8.45
N SER A 239 -5.36 23.27 -7.62
CA SER A 239 -5.05 23.85 -6.31
C SER A 239 -3.54 23.82 -6.05
N ASP A 240 -3.11 24.47 -4.99
CA ASP A 240 -1.74 24.45 -4.47
C ASP A 240 -1.79 24.00 -3.00
N ILE A 241 -1.83 22.66 -2.78
CA ILE A 241 -1.91 22.13 -1.42
C ILE A 241 -0.63 22.39 -0.65
N GLU A 242 -0.78 22.72 0.63
CA GLU A 242 0.35 22.97 1.52
C GLU A 242 1.19 21.71 1.74
N ILE A 243 2.52 21.87 1.70
CA ILE A 243 3.47 20.82 2.08
C ILE A 243 3.74 20.95 3.58
N PRO A 244 3.47 19.92 4.41
CA PRO A 244 3.80 19.95 5.83
C PRO A 244 5.27 20.29 6.08
N ALA A 245 5.55 21.13 7.08
CA ALA A 245 6.90 21.66 7.35
C ALA A 245 7.97 20.56 7.44
N ARG A 246 7.65 19.45 8.11
CA ARG A 246 8.57 18.30 8.21
C ARG A 246 8.87 17.66 6.85
N LEU A 247 7.91 17.61 5.95
CA LEU A 247 8.10 17.08 4.60
C LEU A 247 8.93 18.06 3.75
N ALA A 248 8.68 19.36 3.90
CA ALA A 248 9.45 20.41 3.23
C ALA A 248 10.93 20.40 3.63
N GLU A 249 11.26 19.99 4.85
CA GLU A 249 12.65 19.85 5.30
C GLU A 249 13.41 18.76 4.52
N PHE A 250 12.79 17.60 4.26
CA PHE A 250 13.41 16.58 3.42
C PHE A 250 13.70 17.08 2.01
N MET A 251 12.85 17.92 1.46
CA MET A 251 13.03 18.46 0.11
C MET A 251 14.21 19.44 -0.02
N LYS A 252 14.74 19.97 1.10
CA LYS A 252 15.92 20.84 1.11
C LYS A 252 17.21 20.04 1.09
N GLY A 253 17.17 18.74 1.37
CA GLY A 253 18.33 17.88 1.40
C GLY A 253 18.86 17.56 0.00
N GLU A 254 20.15 17.22 -0.06
CA GLU A 254 20.78 16.73 -1.28
C GLU A 254 20.43 15.26 -1.52
N LYS A 255 19.96 14.94 -2.72
CA LYS A 255 19.72 13.54 -3.12
C LYS A 255 21.04 12.76 -3.13
N LYS A 256 21.11 11.69 -2.35
CA LYS A 256 22.20 10.72 -2.33
C LYS A 256 21.64 9.33 -2.62
N SER A 257 22.02 8.75 -3.75
CA SER A 257 21.60 7.42 -4.14
C SER A 257 22.69 6.73 -4.94
N ILE A 258 22.72 5.39 -4.83
CA ILE A 258 23.59 4.52 -5.62
C ILE A 258 22.75 3.90 -6.72
N GLN A 259 23.20 4.03 -7.98
CA GLN A 259 22.56 3.39 -9.11
C GLN A 259 22.76 1.88 -9.03
N MET A 260 21.69 1.12 -9.19
CA MET A 260 21.70 -0.33 -9.09
C MET A 260 20.92 -0.94 -10.27
N THR A 261 21.44 -2.02 -10.82
CA THR A 261 20.65 -2.83 -11.75
C THR A 261 19.69 -3.74 -10.98
N LYS A 262 18.72 -4.35 -11.66
CA LYS A 262 17.83 -5.35 -11.06
C LYS A 262 18.46 -6.75 -10.99
N ASP A 263 19.76 -6.88 -11.30
CA ASP A 263 20.49 -8.13 -11.20
C ASP A 263 20.87 -8.43 -9.76
N PHE A 264 20.53 -9.64 -9.29
CA PHE A 264 20.79 -10.04 -7.92
C PHE A 264 22.29 -10.16 -7.60
N ALA A 265 23.13 -10.57 -8.56
CA ALA A 265 24.57 -10.68 -8.31
C ALA A 265 25.19 -9.31 -8.02
N SER A 266 24.75 -8.26 -8.70
CA SER A 266 25.17 -6.87 -8.44
C SER A 266 24.74 -6.41 -7.06
N PHE A 267 23.50 -6.70 -6.65
CA PHE A 267 22.99 -6.37 -5.32
C PHE A 267 23.70 -7.14 -4.22
N LYS A 268 23.91 -8.45 -4.39
CA LYS A 268 24.66 -9.29 -3.48
C LYS A 268 26.10 -8.77 -3.30
N ASN A 269 26.79 -8.48 -4.40
CA ASN A 269 28.16 -7.95 -4.34
C ASN A 269 28.23 -6.63 -3.57
N TYR A 270 27.23 -5.75 -3.75
CA TYR A 270 27.12 -4.51 -2.96
C TYR A 270 27.03 -4.83 -1.46
N LEU A 271 26.10 -5.70 -1.05
CA LEU A 271 25.89 -6.06 0.36
C LEU A 271 27.09 -6.78 1.00
N MET A 272 27.87 -7.54 0.23
CA MET A 272 29.05 -8.25 0.73
C MET A 272 30.25 -7.32 0.98
N ASN A 273 30.24 -6.10 0.42
CA ASN A 273 31.35 -5.13 0.53
C ASN A 273 31.04 -3.93 1.43
N GLU A 274 29.83 -3.85 1.98
CA GLU A 274 29.43 -2.90 3.02
C GLU A 274 29.75 -3.43 4.43
#